data_fbb1cc10d9008c6a3315089c5d410f1a
#
_entry.id   fbb1cc10d9008c6a3315089c5d410f1a
#
_cell.length_a   1.000
_cell.length_b   1.000
_cell.length_c   1.000
_cell.angle_alpha   90.00
_cell.angle_beta   90.00
_cell.angle_gamma   90.00
#
_symmetry.space_group_name_H-M   'P 1'
#
loop_
_entity.id
_entity.type
_entity.pdbx_description
1 polymer ?
#
loop_
_entity_poly.entity_id
_entity_poly.type
_entity_poly.pdbx_seq_one_letter_code
_entity_poly.pdbx_strand_id
1 'polypeptide(L)'
;MDLAILTDELSLDINEALEEGKALGFRKFELRCADSYEHRVPYLNSKAESRILKEVEQKEIEITALTPGLFKIGLSDTAKIKEELEVTLPKTCELAVQLGVPRIIAFSFMTNEGGSSKDAVERVKEAGQVAEQFGLQLSVENEPGFFCDTGLRTAALVESIGAKNVGINWDCANALVAGEVAYPIGYEAVLPLIQNIHIKDAIPIPPDKWENRLVGDGGVNWLGQLRAILKDKPVGHITLETHVFPVLESTREDVRRLRVLFDAIDGFND
;
A
#
# COMPACT_ATOMS: atom_id res chain seq x y z
N MET A 1 5.48 -2.74 17.04
CA MET A 1 5.09 -2.59 15.63
C MET A 1 3.91 -3.51 15.37
N ASP A 2 2.77 -2.96 14.93
CA ASP A 2 1.60 -3.78 14.63
C ASP A 2 1.67 -4.33 13.20
N LEU A 3 1.02 -5.47 12.96
CA LEU A 3 0.76 -5.96 11.60
C LEU A 3 -0.66 -5.57 11.18
N ALA A 4 -0.76 -5.03 9.97
CA ALA A 4 -2.00 -4.85 9.24
C ALA A 4 -2.03 -5.78 8.01
N ILE A 5 -3.19 -5.92 7.38
CA ILE A 5 -3.36 -6.78 6.21
C ILE A 5 -4.37 -6.19 5.23
N LEU A 6 -4.09 -6.32 3.93
CA LEU A 6 -5.07 -6.10 2.89
C LEU A 6 -6.18 -7.15 2.96
N THR A 7 -7.44 -6.74 2.97
CA THR A 7 -8.57 -7.67 3.12
C THR A 7 -8.64 -8.73 2.02
N ASP A 8 -8.33 -8.34 0.79
CA ASP A 8 -8.37 -9.24 -0.37
C ASP A 8 -7.17 -10.21 -0.47
N GLU A 9 -6.20 -10.11 0.44
CA GLU A 9 -5.18 -11.15 0.68
C GLU A 9 -5.71 -12.31 1.58
N LEU A 10 -6.93 -12.18 2.08
CA LEU A 10 -7.62 -13.19 2.88
C LEU A 10 -8.83 -13.76 2.11
N SER A 11 -9.74 -12.89 1.68
CA SER A 11 -10.89 -13.21 0.85
C SER A 11 -11.42 -11.97 0.15
N LEU A 12 -12.04 -12.16 -1.02
CA LEU A 12 -12.82 -11.09 -1.68
C LEU A 12 -14.17 -10.86 -1.01
N ASP A 13 -14.70 -11.83 -0.25
CA ASP A 13 -15.83 -11.60 0.65
C ASP A 13 -15.34 -10.90 1.92
N ILE A 14 -15.80 -9.67 2.13
CA ILE A 14 -15.39 -8.85 3.28
C ILE A 14 -15.69 -9.52 4.62
N ASN A 15 -16.79 -10.27 4.73
CA ASN A 15 -17.11 -10.94 5.99
C ASN A 15 -16.11 -12.04 6.28
N GLU A 16 -15.79 -12.86 5.29
CA GLU A 16 -14.75 -13.90 5.41
C GLU A 16 -13.37 -13.28 5.69
N ALA A 17 -13.02 -12.22 4.96
CA ALA A 17 -11.74 -11.52 5.16
C ALA A 17 -11.57 -11.01 6.60
N LEU A 18 -12.60 -10.35 7.16
CA LEU A 18 -12.54 -9.86 8.53
C LEU A 18 -12.49 -10.99 9.56
N GLU A 19 -13.27 -12.08 9.38
CA GLU A 19 -13.23 -13.22 10.29
C GLU A 19 -11.87 -13.94 10.25
N GLU A 20 -11.34 -14.23 9.06
CA GLU A 20 -10.03 -14.86 8.89
C GLU A 20 -8.90 -13.97 9.43
N GLY A 21 -8.95 -12.68 9.15
CA GLY A 21 -7.95 -11.73 9.67
C GLY A 21 -7.97 -11.67 11.21
N LYS A 22 -9.15 -11.59 11.83
CA LYS A 22 -9.29 -11.64 13.29
C LYS A 22 -8.80 -12.96 13.87
N ALA A 23 -9.07 -14.08 13.22
CA ALA A 23 -8.59 -15.40 13.63
C ALA A 23 -7.05 -15.51 13.58
N LEU A 24 -6.40 -14.81 12.62
CA LEU A 24 -4.94 -14.69 12.52
C LEU A 24 -4.35 -13.67 13.51
N GLY A 25 -5.19 -12.93 14.25
CA GLY A 25 -4.78 -11.96 15.25
C GLY A 25 -4.69 -10.52 14.74
N PHE A 26 -5.11 -10.23 13.51
CA PHE A 26 -5.17 -8.87 13.00
C PHE A 26 -6.30 -8.06 13.64
N ARG A 27 -6.03 -6.78 13.84
CA ARG A 27 -7.00 -5.74 14.21
C ARG A 27 -6.94 -4.55 13.27
N LYS A 28 -5.91 -4.50 12.44
CA LYS A 28 -5.65 -3.45 11.46
C LYS A 28 -5.80 -4.01 10.07
N PHE A 29 -6.63 -3.36 9.26
CA PHE A 29 -6.94 -3.79 7.90
C PHE A 29 -6.74 -2.64 6.92
N GLU A 30 -6.35 -2.95 5.71
CA GLU A 30 -6.35 -2.05 4.57
C GLU A 30 -7.39 -2.53 3.56
N LEU A 31 -8.19 -1.61 3.01
CA LEU A 31 -9.24 -1.97 2.05
C LEU A 31 -8.82 -1.62 0.63
N ARG A 32 -8.87 -2.63 -0.25
CA ARG A 32 -8.59 -2.46 -1.69
C ARG A 32 -9.74 -3.01 -2.54
N CYS A 33 -9.94 -4.31 -2.54
CA CYS A 33 -10.92 -5.00 -3.36
C CYS A 33 -12.03 -5.61 -2.50
N ALA A 34 -13.25 -5.68 -3.07
CA ALA A 34 -14.37 -6.39 -2.48
C ALA A 34 -15.20 -7.03 -3.61
N ASP A 35 -15.65 -8.26 -3.41
CA ASP A 35 -16.44 -9.08 -4.35
C ASP A 35 -15.64 -9.54 -5.58
N SER A 36 -14.72 -8.74 -6.13
CA SER A 36 -13.79 -9.09 -7.21
C SER A 36 -12.57 -8.18 -7.21
N TYR A 37 -11.47 -8.58 -7.86
CA TYR A 37 -10.26 -7.75 -7.98
C TYR A 37 -10.47 -6.49 -8.85
N GLU A 38 -11.54 -6.45 -9.63
CA GLU A 38 -11.94 -5.31 -10.45
C GLU A 38 -12.80 -4.31 -9.66
N HIS A 39 -13.40 -4.76 -8.55
CA HIS A 39 -14.31 -3.99 -7.72
C HIS A 39 -13.56 -3.45 -6.51
N ARG A 40 -13.14 -2.19 -6.59
CA ARG A 40 -12.32 -1.55 -5.57
C ARG A 40 -13.09 -0.52 -4.76
N VAL A 41 -12.57 -0.22 -3.56
CA VAL A 41 -13.02 0.98 -2.84
C VAL A 41 -12.96 2.21 -3.75
N PRO A 42 -13.88 3.17 -3.64
CA PRO A 42 -14.95 3.29 -2.64
C PRO A 42 -16.24 2.53 -2.97
N TYR A 43 -16.31 1.78 -4.04
CA TYR A 43 -17.53 1.18 -4.58
C TYR A 43 -17.89 -0.14 -3.86
N LEU A 44 -17.98 -0.08 -2.54
CA LEU A 44 -18.44 -1.21 -1.73
C LEU A 44 -19.95 -1.42 -1.89
N ASN A 45 -20.40 -2.68 -1.81
CA ASN A 45 -21.82 -2.93 -1.64
C ASN A 45 -22.27 -2.51 -0.23
N SER A 46 -23.54 -2.15 -0.06
CA SER A 46 -24.09 -1.61 1.20
C SER A 46 -23.96 -2.56 2.39
N LYS A 47 -23.93 -3.88 2.14
CA LYS A 47 -23.77 -4.90 3.18
C LYS A 47 -22.34 -4.92 3.71
N ALA A 48 -21.34 -4.90 2.81
CA ALA A 48 -19.93 -4.82 3.16
C ALA A 48 -19.62 -3.52 3.91
N GLU A 49 -20.07 -2.38 3.40
CA GLU A 49 -19.91 -1.07 4.03
C GLU A 49 -20.51 -1.05 5.44
N SER A 50 -21.76 -1.50 5.62
CA SER A 50 -22.42 -1.56 6.93
C SER A 50 -21.69 -2.49 7.90
N ARG A 51 -21.11 -3.59 7.43
CA ARG A 51 -20.33 -4.51 8.26
C ARG A 51 -19.07 -3.85 8.76
N ILE A 52 -18.28 -3.22 7.87
CA ILE A 52 -17.04 -2.54 8.21
C ILE A 52 -17.32 -1.41 9.21
N LEU A 53 -18.30 -0.55 8.92
CA LEU A 53 -18.69 0.55 9.79
C LEU A 53 -19.00 0.07 11.21
N LYS A 54 -19.83 -0.97 11.32
CA LYS A 54 -20.20 -1.54 12.63
C LYS A 54 -18.97 -2.00 13.43
N GLU A 55 -18.04 -2.69 12.80
CA GLU A 55 -16.84 -3.20 13.50
C GLU A 55 -15.88 -2.08 13.89
N VAL A 56 -15.75 -1.04 13.04
CA VAL A 56 -14.96 0.16 13.35
C VAL A 56 -15.59 0.93 14.52
N GLU A 57 -16.90 1.16 14.52
CA GLU A 57 -17.61 1.82 15.62
C GLU A 57 -17.47 1.07 16.94
N GLN A 58 -17.49 -0.27 16.90
CA GLN A 58 -17.29 -1.15 18.05
C GLN A 58 -15.81 -1.25 18.49
N LYS A 59 -14.89 -0.65 17.73
CA LYS A 59 -13.43 -0.73 17.94
C LYS A 59 -12.89 -2.16 17.88
N GLU A 60 -13.58 -3.05 17.19
CA GLU A 60 -13.13 -4.41 16.93
C GLU A 60 -11.99 -4.43 15.89
N ILE A 61 -12.04 -3.49 14.94
CA ILE A 61 -11.02 -3.30 13.91
C ILE A 61 -10.70 -1.81 13.70
N GLU A 62 -9.55 -1.56 13.08
CA GLU A 62 -9.10 -0.27 12.55
C GLU A 62 -8.82 -0.42 11.05
N ILE A 63 -9.33 0.51 10.22
CA ILE A 63 -8.93 0.58 8.82
C ILE A 63 -7.80 1.59 8.68
N THR A 64 -6.66 1.13 8.18
CA THR A 64 -5.41 1.90 8.15
C THR A 64 -5.22 2.71 6.89
N ALA A 65 -5.74 2.23 5.76
CA ALA A 65 -5.68 2.90 4.46
C ALA A 65 -6.79 2.40 3.53
N LEU A 66 -7.13 3.22 2.51
CA LEU A 66 -7.93 2.82 1.37
C LEU A 66 -7.07 2.83 0.10
N THR A 67 -7.12 1.75 -0.69
CA THR A 67 -6.32 1.58 -1.92
C THR A 67 -7.22 1.44 -3.15
N PRO A 68 -7.82 2.54 -3.66
CA PRO A 68 -8.75 2.51 -4.79
C PRO A 68 -8.08 2.16 -6.14
N GLY A 69 -6.75 2.19 -6.20
CA GLY A 69 -6.01 1.97 -7.44
C GLY A 69 -5.93 3.20 -8.34
N LEU A 70 -6.04 4.41 -7.77
CA LEU A 70 -5.94 5.67 -8.50
C LEU A 70 -4.62 5.77 -9.26
N PHE A 71 -4.73 6.25 -10.51
CA PHE A 71 -3.61 6.54 -11.41
C PHE A 71 -2.79 5.32 -11.87
N LYS A 72 -3.38 4.11 -11.82
CA LYS A 72 -2.85 2.94 -12.53
C LYS A 72 -3.18 3.00 -14.04
N ILE A 73 -2.97 4.14 -14.63
CA ILE A 73 -3.27 4.51 -16.03
C ILE A 73 -2.14 5.37 -16.61
N GLY A 74 -2.15 5.59 -17.91
CA GLY A 74 -1.21 6.50 -18.57
C GLY A 74 -1.64 7.97 -18.46
N LEU A 75 -0.66 8.87 -18.52
CA LEU A 75 -0.90 10.32 -18.51
C LEU A 75 -1.65 10.82 -19.76
N SER A 76 -1.69 10.04 -20.82
CA SER A 76 -2.46 10.35 -22.04
C SER A 76 -3.97 10.16 -21.86
N ASP A 77 -4.43 9.36 -20.89
CA ASP A 77 -5.85 9.15 -20.60
C ASP A 77 -6.44 10.28 -19.74
N THR A 78 -6.54 11.46 -20.32
CA THR A 78 -7.02 12.66 -19.64
C THR A 78 -8.47 12.54 -19.13
N ALA A 79 -9.30 11.74 -19.80
CA ALA A 79 -10.69 11.52 -19.41
C ALA A 79 -10.76 10.69 -18.10
N LYS A 80 -9.96 9.63 -18.02
CA LYS A 80 -9.88 8.80 -16.82
C LYS A 80 -9.24 9.53 -15.66
N ILE A 81 -8.17 10.29 -15.91
CA ILE A 81 -7.56 11.16 -14.88
C ILE A 81 -8.59 12.11 -14.30
N LYS A 82 -9.39 12.76 -15.16
CA LYS A 82 -10.44 13.67 -14.71
C LYS A 82 -11.48 12.95 -13.87
N GLU A 83 -11.94 11.77 -14.30
CA GLU A 83 -12.89 10.95 -13.53
C GLU A 83 -12.32 10.57 -12.15
N GLU A 84 -11.06 10.14 -12.11
CA GLU A 84 -10.41 9.76 -10.85
C GLU A 84 -10.25 10.95 -9.89
N LEU A 85 -9.87 12.13 -10.38
CA LEU A 85 -9.71 13.33 -9.57
C LEU A 85 -11.05 13.93 -9.11
N GLU A 86 -12.05 13.96 -9.99
CA GLU A 86 -13.32 14.67 -9.73
C GLU A 86 -14.42 13.76 -9.14
N VAL A 87 -14.28 12.43 -9.25
CA VAL A 87 -15.32 11.48 -8.83
C VAL A 87 -14.79 10.43 -7.88
N THR A 88 -13.80 9.62 -8.31
CA THR A 88 -13.35 8.46 -7.53
C THR A 88 -12.62 8.89 -6.26
N LEU A 89 -11.69 9.83 -6.36
CA LEU A 89 -10.94 10.31 -5.20
C LEU A 89 -11.82 11.02 -4.16
N PRO A 90 -12.72 11.96 -4.51
CA PRO A 90 -13.63 12.56 -3.53
C PRO A 90 -14.51 11.53 -2.83
N LYS A 91 -15.11 10.56 -3.54
CA LYS A 91 -15.88 9.48 -2.93
C LYS A 91 -15.03 8.60 -2.00
N THR A 92 -13.78 8.35 -2.37
CA THR A 92 -12.84 7.62 -1.51
C THR A 92 -12.54 8.41 -0.24
N CYS A 93 -12.37 9.75 -0.36
CA CYS A 93 -12.18 10.62 0.79
C CYS A 93 -13.40 10.61 1.72
N GLU A 94 -14.62 10.67 1.17
CA GLU A 94 -15.87 10.58 1.95
C GLU A 94 -15.93 9.27 2.75
N LEU A 95 -15.66 8.14 2.09
CA LEU A 95 -15.60 6.82 2.76
C LEU A 95 -14.50 6.78 3.82
N ALA A 96 -13.32 7.34 3.53
CA ALA A 96 -12.22 7.40 4.48
C ALA A 96 -12.59 8.19 5.75
N VAL A 97 -13.23 9.35 5.60
CA VAL A 97 -13.73 10.15 6.74
C VAL A 97 -14.77 9.37 7.54
N GLN A 98 -15.71 8.70 6.87
CA GLN A 98 -16.77 7.91 7.50
C GLN A 98 -16.20 6.75 8.33
N LEU A 99 -15.15 6.09 7.83
CA LEU A 99 -14.47 4.97 8.49
C LEU A 99 -13.36 5.41 9.46
N GLY A 100 -13.05 6.70 9.57
CA GLY A 100 -11.95 7.22 10.39
C GLY A 100 -10.56 6.83 9.85
N VAL A 101 -10.44 6.58 8.55
CA VAL A 101 -9.19 6.19 7.87
C VAL A 101 -8.33 7.42 7.62
N PRO A 102 -7.03 7.40 7.98
CA PRO A 102 -6.19 8.61 7.87
C PRO A 102 -5.63 8.87 6.47
N ARG A 103 -5.62 7.85 5.56
CA ARG A 103 -4.91 7.95 4.29
C ARG A 103 -5.54 7.19 3.13
N ILE A 104 -5.23 7.68 1.93
CA ILE A 104 -5.55 7.04 0.65
C ILE A 104 -4.23 6.72 -0.05
N ILE A 105 -4.11 5.51 -0.61
CA ILE A 105 -2.97 5.10 -1.41
C ILE A 105 -3.29 5.31 -2.89
N ALA A 106 -2.38 5.95 -3.61
CA ALA A 106 -2.45 6.23 -5.02
C ALA A 106 -1.14 5.86 -5.72
N PHE A 107 -1.16 5.81 -7.05
CA PHE A 107 0.01 5.51 -7.89
C PHE A 107 0.47 6.76 -8.66
N SER A 108 1.49 6.62 -9.51
CA SER A 108 2.16 7.75 -10.16
C SER A 108 2.11 7.73 -11.68
N PHE A 109 1.14 7.05 -12.24
CA PHE A 109 0.95 6.85 -13.70
C PHE A 109 1.99 5.95 -14.38
N MET A 110 1.55 5.22 -15.42
CA MET A 110 2.40 4.35 -16.23
C MET A 110 3.33 5.15 -17.13
N THR A 111 4.61 4.77 -17.19
CA THR A 111 5.63 5.49 -17.97
C THR A 111 5.54 5.25 -19.46
N ASN A 112 4.97 4.11 -19.91
CA ASN A 112 4.89 3.70 -21.31
C ASN A 112 3.69 4.30 -22.06
N GLU A 113 2.85 5.08 -21.40
CA GLU A 113 1.60 5.62 -21.94
C GLU A 113 1.58 7.15 -21.99
N GLY A 114 2.72 7.75 -22.28
CA GLY A 114 2.89 9.19 -22.52
C GLY A 114 3.12 10.02 -21.28
N GLY A 115 3.39 11.32 -21.49
CA GLY A 115 3.66 12.28 -20.43
C GLY A 115 5.09 12.26 -19.89
N SER A 116 5.32 13.04 -18.86
CA SER A 116 6.62 13.17 -18.18
C SER A 116 6.47 13.07 -16.66
N SER A 117 7.57 12.86 -15.95
CA SER A 117 7.57 12.89 -14.49
C SER A 117 7.05 14.23 -13.93
N LYS A 118 7.26 15.34 -14.62
CA LYS A 118 6.71 16.64 -14.24
C LYS A 118 5.18 16.65 -14.32
N ASP A 119 4.61 16.07 -15.36
CA ASP A 119 3.15 15.96 -15.51
C ASP A 119 2.57 15.06 -14.40
N ALA A 120 3.26 13.95 -14.06
CA ALA A 120 2.89 13.09 -12.94
C ALA A 120 2.90 13.84 -11.60
N VAL A 121 3.95 14.64 -11.34
CA VAL A 121 4.03 15.51 -10.14
C VAL A 121 2.81 16.43 -10.04
N GLU A 122 2.44 17.12 -11.14
CA GLU A 122 1.30 18.04 -11.14
C GLU A 122 -0.02 17.30 -10.81
N ARG A 123 -0.27 16.13 -11.41
CA ARG A 123 -1.49 15.35 -11.17
C ARG A 123 -1.56 14.77 -9.76
N VAL A 124 -0.46 14.25 -9.23
CA VAL A 124 -0.41 13.75 -7.84
C VAL A 124 -0.57 14.90 -6.86
N LYS A 125 -0.03 16.09 -7.17
CA LYS A 125 -0.24 17.29 -6.38
C LYS A 125 -1.71 17.73 -6.34
N GLU A 126 -2.41 17.71 -7.49
CA GLU A 126 -3.86 17.96 -7.55
C GLU A 126 -4.62 16.98 -6.64
N ALA A 127 -4.27 15.68 -6.70
CA ALA A 127 -4.87 14.67 -5.83
C ALA A 127 -4.58 14.93 -4.35
N GLY A 128 -3.36 15.33 -4.01
CA GLY A 128 -2.99 15.73 -2.65
C GLY A 128 -3.84 16.89 -2.14
N GLN A 129 -4.11 17.89 -2.98
CA GLN A 129 -4.99 19.02 -2.62
C GLN A 129 -6.44 18.59 -2.38
N VAL A 130 -6.96 17.62 -3.17
CA VAL A 130 -8.28 17.06 -2.92
C VAL A 130 -8.32 16.33 -1.57
N ALA A 131 -7.35 15.46 -1.28
CA ALA A 131 -7.28 14.73 -0.01
C ALA A 131 -7.14 15.69 1.19
N GLU A 132 -6.39 16.79 1.05
CA GLU A 132 -6.20 17.82 2.09
C GLU A 132 -7.51 18.48 2.50
N GLN A 133 -8.45 18.69 1.56
CA GLN A 133 -9.78 19.28 1.86
C GLN A 133 -10.59 18.42 2.84
N PHE A 134 -10.31 17.12 2.90
CA PHE A 134 -10.92 16.16 3.82
C PHE A 134 -10.06 15.88 5.06
N GLY A 135 -8.91 16.55 5.19
CA GLY A 135 -7.97 16.31 6.29
C GLY A 135 -7.19 15.00 6.18
N LEU A 136 -7.09 14.42 4.97
CA LEU A 136 -6.49 13.12 4.72
C LEU A 136 -5.07 13.23 4.14
N GLN A 137 -4.29 12.18 4.37
CA GLN A 137 -3.01 11.95 3.70
C GLN A 137 -3.23 11.26 2.35
N LEU A 138 -2.38 11.58 1.37
CA LEU A 138 -2.24 10.84 0.12
C LEU A 138 -0.86 10.17 0.12
N SER A 139 -0.80 8.86 0.11
CA SER A 139 0.44 8.08 0.09
C SER A 139 0.68 7.53 -1.31
N VAL A 140 1.79 7.90 -1.94
CA VAL A 140 2.17 7.41 -3.27
C VAL A 140 2.93 6.11 -3.13
N GLU A 141 2.42 5.04 -3.74
CA GLU A 141 3.08 3.75 -3.78
C GLU A 141 4.09 3.68 -4.92
N ASN A 142 5.28 3.16 -4.63
CA ASN A 142 6.22 2.82 -5.68
C ASN A 142 5.79 1.51 -6.37
N GLU A 143 5.69 1.52 -7.71
CA GLU A 143 5.20 0.40 -8.51
C GLU A 143 6.03 0.26 -9.79
N PRO A 144 6.49 -0.97 -10.15
CA PRO A 144 7.25 -1.20 -11.40
C PRO A 144 6.51 -0.73 -12.63
N GLY A 145 7.19 0.00 -13.52
CA GLY A 145 6.62 0.56 -14.74
C GLY A 145 5.88 1.89 -14.57
N PHE A 146 5.90 2.45 -13.36
CA PHE A 146 5.33 3.77 -13.04
C PHE A 146 6.43 4.84 -12.91
N PHE A 147 6.07 6.13 -12.89
CA PHE A 147 7.04 7.21 -12.66
C PHE A 147 7.71 7.10 -11.27
N CYS A 148 7.02 6.51 -10.31
CA CYS A 148 7.54 6.15 -8.98
C CYS A 148 7.72 4.63 -8.90
N ASP A 149 8.76 4.07 -9.51
CA ASP A 149 9.04 2.64 -9.48
C ASP A 149 10.14 2.24 -8.48
N THR A 150 10.96 3.22 -8.06
CA THR A 150 12.03 3.02 -7.08
C THR A 150 11.87 3.98 -5.91
N GLY A 151 12.51 3.69 -4.77
CA GLY A 151 12.53 4.58 -3.62
C GLY A 151 13.09 5.96 -3.95
N LEU A 152 14.19 6.00 -4.69
CA LEU A 152 14.82 7.26 -5.13
C LEU A 152 13.88 8.11 -5.99
N ARG A 153 13.19 7.52 -6.98
CA ARG A 153 12.27 8.26 -7.84
C ARG A 153 11.01 8.69 -7.10
N THR A 154 10.50 7.84 -6.20
CA THR A 154 9.32 8.14 -5.38
C THR A 154 9.60 9.28 -4.42
N ALA A 155 10.74 9.27 -3.73
CA ALA A 155 11.17 10.36 -2.86
C ALA A 155 11.29 11.67 -3.64
N ALA A 156 11.97 11.66 -4.81
CA ALA A 156 12.14 12.84 -5.64
C ALA A 156 10.79 13.43 -6.13
N LEU A 157 9.82 12.57 -6.48
CA LEU A 157 8.49 13.02 -6.89
C LEU A 157 7.76 13.68 -5.73
N VAL A 158 7.69 13.04 -4.57
CA VAL A 158 6.98 13.54 -3.38
C VAL A 158 7.63 14.81 -2.85
N GLU A 159 8.96 14.90 -2.84
CA GLU A 159 9.69 16.13 -2.50
C GLU A 159 9.37 17.27 -3.46
N SER A 160 9.25 16.99 -4.77
CA SER A 160 8.88 17.99 -5.77
C SER A 160 7.46 18.52 -5.60
N ILE A 161 6.54 17.73 -5.05
CA ILE A 161 5.18 18.18 -4.68
C ILE A 161 5.23 19.16 -3.50
N GLY A 162 6.03 18.86 -2.48
CA GLY A 162 6.25 19.71 -1.33
C GLY A 162 5.04 19.91 -0.43
N ALA A 163 4.01 19.06 -0.52
CA ALA A 163 2.80 19.12 0.30
C ALA A 163 2.93 18.19 1.51
N LYS A 164 2.62 18.69 2.72
CA LYS A 164 2.82 17.92 3.97
C LYS A 164 1.92 16.69 4.10
N ASN A 165 0.76 16.70 3.45
CA ASN A 165 -0.17 15.57 3.46
C ASN A 165 0.13 14.52 2.39
N VAL A 166 1.10 14.77 1.49
CA VAL A 166 1.55 13.80 0.49
C VAL A 166 2.82 13.13 0.97
N GLY A 167 2.81 11.80 1.03
CA GLY A 167 3.94 10.98 1.44
C GLY A 167 4.02 9.68 0.66
N ILE A 168 4.64 8.67 1.22
CA ILE A 168 4.99 7.43 0.52
C ILE A 168 4.36 6.21 1.20
N ASN A 169 3.74 5.35 0.40
CA ASN A 169 3.53 3.95 0.73
C ASN A 169 4.73 3.17 0.19
N TRP A 170 5.60 2.72 1.08
CA TRP A 170 6.82 2.03 0.69
C TRP A 170 6.59 0.54 0.46
N ASP A 171 6.85 0.06 -0.75
CA ASP A 171 6.91 -1.35 -1.10
C ASP A 171 8.32 -1.73 -1.58
N CYS A 172 9.04 -2.46 -0.73
CA CYS A 172 10.43 -2.83 -1.02
C CYS A 172 10.54 -3.92 -2.10
N ALA A 173 9.52 -4.77 -2.30
CA ALA A 173 9.53 -5.76 -3.36
C ALA A 173 9.34 -5.09 -4.73
N ASN A 174 8.47 -4.09 -4.82
CA ASN A 174 8.30 -3.29 -6.03
C ASN A 174 9.60 -2.57 -6.42
N ALA A 175 10.32 -1.99 -5.45
CA ALA A 175 11.61 -1.35 -5.69
C ALA A 175 12.68 -2.36 -6.17
N LEU A 176 12.73 -3.55 -5.56
CA LEU A 176 13.61 -4.63 -5.99
C LEU A 176 13.33 -5.05 -7.44
N VAL A 177 12.06 -5.24 -7.79
CA VAL A 177 11.62 -5.63 -9.14
C VAL A 177 11.96 -4.54 -10.17
N ALA A 178 11.87 -3.27 -9.78
CA ALA A 178 12.31 -2.14 -10.59
C ALA A 178 13.84 -2.01 -10.73
N GLY A 179 14.61 -2.92 -10.11
CA GLY A 179 16.07 -2.99 -10.22
C GLY A 179 16.84 -2.15 -9.20
N GLU A 180 16.16 -1.66 -8.15
CA GLU A 180 16.81 -0.93 -7.07
C GLU A 180 17.31 -1.86 -5.96
N VAL A 181 18.37 -1.45 -5.27
CA VAL A 181 18.74 -2.03 -3.97
C VAL A 181 17.75 -1.47 -2.93
N ALA A 182 16.61 -2.17 -2.76
CA ALA A 182 15.50 -1.68 -1.93
C ALA A 182 15.94 -1.34 -0.50
N TYR A 183 16.81 -2.18 0.12
CA TYR A 183 17.45 -1.89 1.38
C TYR A 183 18.96 -2.09 1.27
N PRO A 184 19.81 -1.12 1.69
CA PRO A 184 19.42 0.13 2.39
C PRO A 184 19.01 1.29 1.47
N ILE A 185 19.38 1.31 0.20
CA ILE A 185 19.38 2.52 -0.65
C ILE A 185 17.97 3.10 -0.82
N GLY A 186 17.03 2.31 -1.30
CA GLY A 186 15.65 2.75 -1.52
C GLY A 186 14.98 3.18 -0.22
N TYR A 187 15.12 2.37 0.84
CA TYR A 187 14.53 2.66 2.14
C TYR A 187 15.05 3.97 2.75
N GLU A 188 16.37 4.21 2.73
CA GLU A 188 16.97 5.43 3.26
C GLU A 188 16.47 6.69 2.52
N ALA A 189 16.24 6.58 1.20
CA ALA A 189 15.71 7.67 0.40
C ALA A 189 14.27 8.03 0.77
N VAL A 190 13.43 7.04 1.04
CA VAL A 190 12.00 7.26 1.35
C VAL A 190 11.73 7.50 2.83
N LEU A 191 12.64 7.15 3.73
CA LEU A 191 12.43 7.16 5.19
C LEU A 191 11.80 8.45 5.74
N PRO A 192 12.22 9.67 5.34
CA PRO A 192 11.61 10.91 5.86
C PRO A 192 10.17 11.14 5.41
N LEU A 193 9.70 10.41 4.40
CA LEU A 193 8.44 10.63 3.71
C LEU A 193 7.46 9.47 3.87
N ILE A 194 7.87 8.39 4.55
CA ILE A 194 7.04 7.18 4.72
C ILE A 194 5.81 7.50 5.57
N GLN A 195 4.65 7.13 5.05
CA GLN A 195 3.36 7.18 5.75
C GLN A 195 2.73 5.79 5.90
N ASN A 196 3.07 4.85 5.03
CA ASN A 196 2.64 3.46 5.05
C ASN A 196 3.75 2.54 4.51
N ILE A 197 3.69 1.25 4.83
CA ILE A 197 4.64 0.24 4.32
C ILE A 197 3.86 -1.02 3.96
N HIS A 198 4.07 -1.52 2.74
CA HIS A 198 3.63 -2.84 2.32
C HIS A 198 4.74 -3.88 2.47
N ILE A 199 4.35 -5.07 2.91
CA ILE A 199 5.22 -6.26 2.97
C ILE A 199 4.82 -7.19 1.84
N LYS A 200 5.72 -7.34 0.89
CA LYS A 200 5.59 -8.26 -0.24
C LYS A 200 6.98 -8.78 -0.60
N ASP A 201 7.09 -10.00 -1.08
CA ASP A 201 8.35 -10.52 -1.57
C ASP A 201 8.22 -11.00 -3.02
N ALA A 202 9.29 -10.85 -3.79
CA ALA A 202 9.31 -11.17 -5.21
C ALA A 202 10.70 -11.52 -5.70
N ILE A 203 10.75 -12.22 -6.84
CA ILE A 203 11.96 -12.49 -7.60
C ILE A 203 11.87 -11.79 -8.95
N PRO A 204 12.81 -10.89 -9.30
CA PRO A 204 12.90 -10.35 -10.64
C PRO A 204 13.22 -11.46 -11.65
N ILE A 205 12.51 -11.48 -12.78
CA ILE A 205 12.74 -12.39 -13.90
C ILE A 205 13.06 -11.53 -15.13
N PRO A 206 14.35 -11.40 -15.51
CA PRO A 206 14.73 -10.59 -16.67
C PRO A 206 14.01 -11.03 -17.96
N PRO A 207 13.70 -10.08 -18.91
CA PRO A 207 14.12 -8.67 -18.81
C PRO A 207 13.21 -7.78 -17.98
N ASP A 208 11.92 -8.08 -17.82
CA ASP A 208 10.89 -7.15 -17.34
C ASP A 208 9.72 -7.85 -16.60
N LYS A 209 9.95 -9.08 -16.17
CA LYS A 209 8.96 -9.88 -15.41
C LYS A 209 9.41 -10.08 -13.97
N TRP A 210 8.46 -10.49 -13.16
CA TRP A 210 8.74 -10.93 -11.78
C TRP A 210 7.74 -12.02 -11.36
N GLU A 211 8.05 -12.65 -10.26
CA GLU A 211 7.18 -13.63 -9.62
C GLU A 211 7.10 -13.32 -8.13
N ASN A 212 5.88 -13.15 -7.61
CA ASN A 212 5.67 -12.97 -6.17
C ASN A 212 6.03 -14.26 -5.43
N ARG A 213 6.61 -14.12 -4.26
CA ARG A 213 7.09 -15.19 -3.38
C ARG A 213 6.58 -14.96 -1.97
N LEU A 214 6.53 -16.04 -1.20
CA LEU A 214 6.34 -15.92 0.24
C LEU A 214 7.51 -15.15 0.86
N VAL A 215 7.23 -14.41 1.91
CA VAL A 215 8.22 -13.62 2.65
C VAL A 215 9.44 -14.48 3.02
N GLY A 216 10.61 -14.08 2.56
CA GLY A 216 11.88 -14.76 2.74
C GLY A 216 12.25 -15.77 1.65
N ASP A 217 11.35 -16.09 0.70
CA ASP A 217 11.67 -16.93 -0.47
C ASP A 217 11.97 -16.08 -1.71
N GLY A 218 11.79 -14.76 -1.64
CA GLY A 218 12.11 -13.80 -2.69
C GLY A 218 13.51 -13.20 -2.57
N GLY A 219 13.67 -12.01 -3.12
CA GLY A 219 14.94 -11.29 -3.15
C GLY A 219 15.04 -10.14 -2.15
N VAL A 220 13.98 -9.87 -1.38
CA VAL A 220 13.98 -8.77 -0.41
C VAL A 220 14.81 -9.13 0.81
N ASN A 221 15.71 -8.24 1.20
CA ASN A 221 16.46 -8.37 2.47
C ASN A 221 15.57 -8.05 3.68
N TRP A 222 14.61 -8.95 3.98
CA TRP A 222 13.63 -8.74 5.04
C TRP A 222 14.26 -8.57 6.41
N LEU A 223 15.32 -9.27 6.73
CA LEU A 223 15.99 -9.13 8.02
C LEU A 223 16.59 -7.71 8.20
N GLY A 224 17.26 -7.20 7.17
CA GLY A 224 17.80 -5.82 7.16
C GLY A 224 16.68 -4.79 7.18
N GLN A 225 15.67 -4.94 6.33
CA GLN A 225 14.55 -4.02 6.20
C GLN A 225 13.72 -3.93 7.49
N LEU A 226 13.34 -5.06 8.09
CA LEU A 226 12.56 -5.06 9.35
C LEU A 226 13.36 -4.50 10.53
N ARG A 227 14.67 -4.80 10.63
CA ARG A 227 15.54 -4.17 11.65
C ARG A 227 15.54 -2.65 11.53
N ALA A 228 15.65 -2.12 10.32
CA ALA A 228 15.62 -0.69 10.08
C ALA A 228 14.26 -0.10 10.44
N ILE A 229 13.15 -0.70 10.00
CA ILE A 229 11.79 -0.25 10.31
C ILE A 229 11.54 -0.24 11.83
N LEU A 230 11.95 -1.28 12.55
CA LEU A 230 11.79 -1.37 14.01
C LEU A 230 12.63 -0.35 14.76
N LYS A 231 13.83 -0.03 14.26
CA LYS A 231 14.73 0.99 14.82
C LYS A 231 14.20 2.39 14.56
N ASP A 232 13.86 2.70 13.31
CA ASP A 232 13.54 4.06 12.85
C ASP A 232 12.08 4.44 13.16
N LYS A 233 11.18 3.44 13.25
CA LYS A 233 9.76 3.58 13.58
C LYS A 233 9.02 4.64 12.75
N PRO A 234 9.15 4.62 11.42
CA PRO A 234 8.53 5.63 10.57
C PRO A 234 6.99 5.59 10.63
N VAL A 235 6.42 4.42 10.92
CA VAL A 235 4.98 4.17 11.05
C VAL A 235 4.68 3.28 12.26
N GLY A 236 3.41 3.24 12.69
CA GLY A 236 2.96 2.41 13.80
C GLY A 236 2.62 0.96 13.41
N HIS A 237 2.45 0.69 12.13
CA HIS A 237 2.11 -0.63 11.58
C HIS A 237 2.76 -0.83 10.21
N ILE A 238 2.80 -2.08 9.77
CA ILE A 238 3.19 -2.49 8.42
C ILE A 238 2.11 -3.42 7.87
N THR A 239 1.76 -3.30 6.59
CA THR A 239 0.63 -4.00 5.96
C THR A 239 1.12 -5.16 5.09
N LEU A 240 0.64 -6.37 5.36
CA LEU A 240 0.94 -7.56 4.55
C LEU A 240 0.13 -7.53 3.24
N GLU A 241 0.83 -7.73 2.13
CA GLU A 241 0.34 -7.84 0.77
C GLU A 241 0.97 -9.05 0.07
N THR A 242 0.47 -10.26 0.35
CA THR A 242 1.10 -11.53 -0.05
C THR A 242 1.20 -11.74 -1.56
N HIS A 243 0.11 -11.55 -2.29
CA HIS A 243 0.00 -11.75 -3.76
C HIS A 243 0.44 -13.14 -4.27
N VAL A 244 0.49 -14.17 -3.40
CA VAL A 244 0.81 -15.54 -3.76
C VAL A 244 -0.44 -16.40 -3.65
N PHE A 245 -0.75 -17.19 -4.68
CA PHE A 245 -1.91 -18.09 -4.69
C PHE A 245 -1.54 -19.52 -4.32
N PRO A 246 -2.43 -20.26 -3.60
CA PRO A 246 -3.73 -19.84 -3.06
C PRO A 246 -3.57 -18.78 -1.96
N VAL A 247 -4.34 -17.68 -2.06
CA VAL A 247 -4.03 -16.45 -1.31
C VAL A 247 -4.12 -16.63 0.21
N LEU A 248 -5.17 -17.25 0.74
CA LEU A 248 -5.37 -17.42 2.18
C LEU A 248 -4.30 -18.30 2.84
N GLU A 249 -3.96 -19.45 2.21
CA GLU A 249 -2.91 -20.35 2.72
C GLU A 249 -1.55 -19.68 2.69
N SER A 250 -1.25 -18.95 1.63
CA SER A 250 0.00 -18.21 1.47
C SER A 250 0.11 -17.08 2.49
N THR A 251 -0.97 -16.36 2.71
CA THR A 251 -1.04 -15.32 3.75
C THR A 251 -0.84 -15.88 5.16
N ARG A 252 -1.44 -17.02 5.49
CA ARG A 252 -1.21 -17.70 6.78
C ARG A 252 0.26 -18.07 6.97
N GLU A 253 0.92 -18.56 5.91
CA GLU A 253 2.33 -18.88 5.96
C GLU A 253 3.20 -17.63 6.11
N ASP A 254 2.89 -16.54 5.38
CA ASP A 254 3.61 -15.27 5.53
C ASP A 254 3.49 -14.69 6.95
N VAL A 255 2.32 -14.76 7.56
CA VAL A 255 2.12 -14.36 8.96
C VAL A 255 3.01 -15.18 9.90
N ARG A 256 3.11 -16.49 9.69
CA ARG A 256 3.99 -17.37 10.47
C ARG A 256 5.47 -16.97 10.29
N ARG A 257 5.91 -16.72 9.06
CA ARG A 257 7.30 -16.33 8.74
C ARG A 257 7.66 -14.97 9.31
N LEU A 258 6.75 -13.99 9.22
CA LEU A 258 6.97 -12.68 9.81
C LEU A 258 7.13 -12.75 11.33
N ARG A 259 6.33 -13.57 12.03
CA ARG A 259 6.52 -13.78 13.47
C ARG A 259 7.90 -14.34 13.79
N VAL A 260 8.37 -15.32 13.04
CA VAL A 260 9.74 -15.87 13.20
C VAL A 260 10.82 -14.81 12.94
N LEU A 261 10.62 -13.94 11.94
CA LEU A 261 11.56 -12.84 11.67
C LEU A 261 11.58 -11.80 12.79
N PHE A 262 10.42 -11.43 13.34
CA PHE A 262 10.35 -10.51 14.48
C PHE A 262 11.02 -11.10 15.72
N ASP A 263 10.74 -12.36 16.07
CA ASP A 263 11.37 -13.06 17.20
C ASP A 263 12.90 -13.12 17.03
N ALA A 264 13.38 -13.37 15.81
CA ALA A 264 14.81 -13.37 15.51
C ALA A 264 15.45 -11.98 15.68
N ILE A 265 14.72 -10.89 15.36
CA ILE A 265 15.24 -9.53 15.53
C ILE A 265 15.30 -9.14 17.01
N ASP A 266 14.28 -9.46 17.79
CA ASP A 266 14.23 -9.16 19.21
C ASP A 266 15.30 -9.94 19.99
N GLY A 267 15.58 -11.19 19.63
CA GLY A 267 16.65 -12.01 20.22
C GLY A 267 18.09 -11.54 19.92
N PHE A 268 18.28 -10.56 19.01
CA PHE A 268 19.57 -9.93 18.75
C PHE A 268 19.78 -8.62 19.52
N ASN A 269 18.76 -8.14 20.25
CA ASN A 269 18.84 -6.90 21.02
C ASN A 269 19.18 -7.14 22.51
N ASP A 270 19.36 -8.42 22.93
CA ASP A 270 19.88 -8.86 24.21
C ASP A 270 21.41 -9.15 24.12
#